data_0b12ac74064c23517d327496440cac47
#
_entry.id   0b12ac74064c23517d327496440cac47
#
_cell.length_a   1.000
_cell.length_b   1.000
_cell.length_c   1.000
_cell.angle_alpha   90.00
_cell.angle_beta   90.00
_cell.angle_gamma   90.00
#
_symmetry.space_group_name_H-M   'P 1'
#
loop_
_entity.id
_entity.type
_entity.pdbx_description
1 polymer ?
#
loop_
_entity_poly.entity_id
_entity_poly.type
_entity_poly.pdbx_seq_one_letter_code
_entity_poly.pdbx_strand_id
1 'polypeptide(L)'
;MIKFESSVKMIAASQAAVYEKLSDLNNLEKVKDRLPEDKVKNLTFDAESLSVEVPPVGKITLQIVEKEPCKCIKFGTTTSPLPFNLWIQILPTGEAECKMKLTIGMELNPFMKAMVQKPLQEGLEKMADMLALIQY
;
A
#
# COMPACT_ATOMS: atom_id res chain seq x y z
N MET A 1 9.66 15.14 -7.59
CA MET A 1 8.79 13.98 -7.22
C MET A 1 7.59 14.46 -6.43
N ILE A 2 6.43 13.99 -6.82
CA ILE A 2 5.17 14.28 -6.11
C ILE A 2 4.88 13.13 -5.17
N LYS A 3 4.50 13.45 -3.93
CA LYS A 3 4.20 12.43 -2.92
C LYS A 3 2.75 12.54 -2.47
N PHE A 4 2.10 11.39 -2.34
CA PHE A 4 0.78 11.25 -1.74
C PHE A 4 0.94 10.43 -0.48
N GLU A 5 0.40 10.91 0.63
CA GLU A 5 0.53 10.24 1.92
C GLU A 5 -0.84 9.93 2.50
N SER A 6 -0.98 8.72 3.08
CA SER A 6 -2.16 8.39 3.86
C SER A 6 -2.09 9.07 5.22
N SER A 7 -3.21 9.13 5.92
CA SER A 7 -3.17 9.48 7.34
C SER A 7 -2.47 8.36 8.13
N VAL A 8 -1.96 8.70 9.30
CA VAL A 8 -1.31 7.73 10.19
C VAL A 8 -2.39 6.84 10.81
N LYS A 9 -2.20 5.53 10.74
CA LYS A 9 -3.13 4.55 11.32
C LYS A 9 -2.47 3.88 12.53
N MET A 10 -3.20 3.82 13.63
CA MET A 10 -2.75 3.09 14.82
C MET A 10 -3.10 1.62 14.69
N ILE A 11 -2.15 0.76 15.02
CA ILE A 11 -2.32 -0.69 14.92
C ILE A 11 -2.04 -1.31 16.29
N ALA A 12 -2.98 -2.13 16.77
CA ALA A 12 -2.86 -2.83 18.06
C ALA A 12 -2.04 -4.10 17.91
N ALA A 13 -0.82 -3.95 17.39
CA ALA A 13 0.13 -5.05 17.21
C ALA A 13 1.54 -4.47 17.22
N SER A 14 2.52 -5.31 17.53
CA SER A 14 3.91 -4.86 17.55
C SER A 14 4.42 -4.54 16.15
N GLN A 15 5.42 -3.68 16.08
CA GLN A 15 6.10 -3.32 14.83
C GLN A 15 6.60 -4.58 14.10
N ALA A 16 7.17 -5.51 14.82
CA ALA A 16 7.68 -6.76 14.25
C ALA A 16 6.58 -7.63 13.67
N ALA A 17 5.44 -7.74 14.37
CA ALA A 17 4.30 -8.53 13.88
C ALA A 17 3.70 -7.94 12.60
N VAL A 18 3.56 -6.62 12.54
CA VAL A 18 3.05 -5.93 11.36
C VAL A 18 4.00 -6.12 10.18
N TYR A 19 5.29 -5.90 10.40
CA TYR A 19 6.30 -6.08 9.36
C TYR A 19 6.30 -7.52 8.81
N GLU A 20 6.31 -8.50 9.70
CA GLU A 20 6.35 -9.90 9.30
C GLU A 20 5.15 -10.26 8.43
N LYS A 21 3.97 -9.79 8.78
CA LYS A 21 2.76 -10.08 8.01
C LYS A 21 2.72 -9.34 6.68
N LEU A 22 3.10 -8.08 6.63
CA LEU A 22 3.05 -7.27 5.42
C LEU A 22 4.22 -7.53 4.46
N SER A 23 5.31 -8.11 4.94
CA SER A 23 6.44 -8.45 4.08
C SER A 23 6.21 -9.73 3.26
N ASP A 24 5.14 -10.45 3.53
CA ASP A 24 4.67 -11.58 2.72
C ASP A 24 3.25 -11.28 2.26
N LEU A 25 3.09 -10.95 0.99
CA LEU A 25 1.79 -10.52 0.44
C LEU A 25 0.75 -11.63 0.40
N ASN A 26 1.14 -12.90 0.54
CA ASN A 26 0.19 -14.01 0.67
C ASN A 26 -0.75 -13.82 1.87
N ASN A 27 -0.31 -13.10 2.89
CA ASN A 27 -1.15 -12.80 4.06
C ASN A 27 -2.32 -11.88 3.73
N LEU A 28 -2.29 -11.18 2.60
CA LEU A 28 -3.38 -10.32 2.16
C LEU A 28 -4.59 -11.12 1.66
N GLU A 29 -4.44 -12.40 1.39
CA GLU A 29 -5.56 -13.23 0.95
C GLU A 29 -6.71 -13.21 1.95
N LYS A 30 -6.40 -13.11 3.24
CA LYS A 30 -7.41 -13.06 4.30
C LYS A 30 -8.28 -11.80 4.26
N VAL A 31 -7.80 -10.74 3.63
CA VAL A 31 -8.54 -9.47 3.52
C VAL A 31 -9.04 -9.19 2.12
N LYS A 32 -8.77 -10.09 1.17
CA LYS A 32 -9.19 -9.94 -0.22
C LYS A 32 -10.71 -9.73 -0.34
N ASP A 33 -11.48 -10.48 0.44
CA ASP A 33 -12.94 -10.42 0.40
C ASP A 33 -13.52 -9.14 1.01
N ARG A 34 -12.69 -8.38 1.72
CA ARG A 34 -13.10 -7.11 2.34
C ARG A 34 -12.86 -5.90 1.43
N LEU A 35 -12.27 -6.15 0.26
CA LEU A 35 -12.00 -5.08 -0.70
C LEU A 35 -13.27 -4.69 -1.45
N PRO A 36 -13.50 -3.38 -1.70
CA PRO A 36 -14.61 -2.95 -2.54
C PRO A 36 -14.39 -3.43 -3.97
N GLU A 37 -15.27 -4.27 -4.48
CA GLU A 37 -15.14 -4.84 -5.82
C GLU A 37 -15.22 -3.79 -6.93
N ASP A 38 -15.91 -2.69 -6.68
CA ASP A 38 -16.05 -1.59 -7.63
C ASP A 38 -14.79 -0.72 -7.75
N LYS A 39 -13.87 -0.81 -6.78
CA LYS A 39 -12.65 0.00 -6.74
C LYS A 39 -11.38 -0.79 -6.97
N VAL A 40 -11.42 -2.10 -6.72
CA VAL A 40 -10.27 -2.99 -6.86
C VAL A 40 -10.74 -4.21 -7.65
N LYS A 41 -10.27 -4.33 -8.89
CA LYS A 41 -10.64 -5.43 -9.78
C LYS A 41 -9.45 -6.31 -10.09
N ASN A 42 -9.70 -7.60 -10.28
CA ASN A 42 -8.68 -8.56 -10.70
C ASN A 42 -7.44 -8.55 -9.83
N LEU A 43 -7.66 -8.46 -8.51
CA LEU A 43 -6.57 -8.52 -7.54
C LEU A 43 -5.95 -9.91 -7.53
N THR A 44 -4.67 -9.98 -7.87
CA THR A 44 -3.86 -11.20 -7.76
C THR A 44 -2.57 -10.86 -7.04
N PHE A 45 -2.04 -11.83 -6.29
CA PHE A 45 -0.79 -11.59 -5.57
C PHE A 45 -0.07 -12.91 -5.28
N ASP A 46 1.26 -12.79 -5.07
CA ASP A 46 2.09 -13.86 -4.52
C ASP A 46 2.86 -13.27 -3.32
N ALA A 47 3.92 -13.98 -2.87
CA ALA A 47 4.64 -13.55 -1.67
C ALA A 47 5.29 -12.16 -1.80
N GLU A 48 5.68 -11.75 -3.00
CA GLU A 48 6.45 -10.52 -3.19
C GLU A 48 5.86 -9.55 -4.22
N SER A 49 4.79 -9.92 -4.90
CA SER A 49 4.19 -9.07 -5.92
C SER A 49 2.67 -9.03 -5.82
N LEU A 50 2.10 -7.98 -6.37
CA LEU A 50 0.68 -7.69 -6.32
C LEU A 50 0.27 -7.05 -7.65
N SER A 51 -0.82 -7.53 -8.24
CA SER A 51 -1.38 -6.96 -9.46
C SER A 51 -2.84 -6.62 -9.24
N VAL A 52 -3.26 -5.43 -9.65
CA VAL A 52 -4.61 -4.94 -9.43
C VAL A 52 -5.01 -3.96 -10.54
N GLU A 53 -6.29 -3.91 -10.87
CA GLU A 53 -6.84 -2.88 -11.76
C GLU A 53 -7.48 -1.79 -10.92
N VAL A 54 -7.01 -0.56 -11.09
CA VAL A 54 -7.50 0.61 -10.34
C VAL A 54 -7.98 1.65 -11.35
N PRO A 55 -9.30 1.75 -11.63
CA PRO A 55 -9.80 2.81 -12.48
C PRO A 55 -9.60 4.19 -11.85
N PRO A 56 -9.29 5.24 -12.60
CA PRO A 56 -9.04 5.27 -14.04
C PRO A 56 -7.59 4.97 -14.45
N VAL A 57 -6.72 4.63 -13.49
CA VAL A 57 -5.29 4.45 -13.76
C VAL A 57 -5.02 3.23 -14.64
N GLY A 58 -5.73 2.12 -14.42
CA GLY A 58 -5.57 0.89 -15.18
C GLY A 58 -4.88 -0.21 -14.36
N LYS A 59 -4.27 -1.17 -15.04
CA LYS A 59 -3.61 -2.29 -14.40
C LYS A 59 -2.26 -1.86 -13.81
N ILE A 60 -2.06 -2.17 -12.54
CA ILE A 60 -0.85 -1.85 -11.80
C ILE A 60 -0.28 -3.14 -11.22
N THR A 61 1.01 -3.40 -11.45
CA THR A 61 1.72 -4.50 -10.82
C THR A 61 2.82 -3.93 -9.94
N LEU A 62 2.76 -4.24 -8.66
CA LEU A 62 3.72 -3.81 -7.66
C LEU A 62 4.55 -5.01 -7.20
N GLN A 63 5.84 -4.78 -6.99
CA GLN A 63 6.75 -5.80 -6.47
C GLN A 63 7.52 -5.21 -5.29
N ILE A 64 7.77 -6.02 -4.27
CA ILE A 64 8.63 -5.60 -3.15
C ILE A 64 10.05 -5.49 -3.68
N VAL A 65 10.63 -4.28 -3.60
CA VAL A 65 12.00 -4.02 -4.09
C VAL A 65 12.99 -3.79 -2.97
N GLU A 66 12.52 -3.44 -1.78
CA GLU A 66 13.37 -3.22 -0.62
C GLU A 66 12.60 -3.49 0.66
N LYS A 67 13.27 -4.09 1.64
CA LYS A 67 12.72 -4.37 2.97
C LYS A 67 13.69 -3.86 4.03
N GLU A 68 13.20 -2.97 4.90
CA GLU A 68 13.92 -2.58 6.11
C GLU A 68 13.21 -3.26 7.28
N PRO A 69 13.80 -4.27 7.92
CA PRO A 69 13.11 -5.04 8.96
C PRO A 69 12.49 -4.15 10.03
N CYS A 70 11.21 -4.38 10.28
CA CYS A 70 10.39 -3.69 11.27
C CYS A 70 10.16 -2.19 11.04
N LYS A 71 10.65 -1.62 9.94
CA LYS A 71 10.56 -0.18 9.68
C LYS A 71 9.79 0.18 8.42
N CYS A 72 10.12 -0.45 7.31
CA CYS A 72 9.60 -0.04 6.02
C CYS A 72 9.63 -1.17 5.01
N ILE A 73 8.61 -1.20 4.15
CA ILE A 73 8.59 -2.08 2.98
C ILE A 73 8.39 -1.18 1.76
N LYS A 74 9.29 -1.25 0.80
CA LYS A 74 9.24 -0.46 -0.42
C LYS A 74 8.79 -1.31 -1.58
N PHE A 75 7.80 -0.82 -2.32
CA PHE A 75 7.29 -1.43 -3.55
C PHE A 75 7.65 -0.57 -4.74
N GLY A 76 7.94 -1.22 -5.86
CA GLY A 76 8.09 -0.55 -7.14
C GLY A 76 7.11 -1.10 -8.15
N THR A 77 6.72 -0.31 -9.13
CA THR A 77 5.88 -0.80 -10.22
C THR A 77 6.71 -1.56 -11.24
N THR A 78 6.21 -2.72 -11.67
CA THR A 78 6.82 -3.47 -12.79
C THR A 78 6.02 -3.25 -14.06
N THR A 79 4.70 -3.04 -13.92
CA THR A 79 3.81 -2.71 -15.03
C THR A 79 2.82 -1.68 -14.53
N SER A 80 2.82 -0.49 -15.13
CA SER A 80 1.87 0.56 -14.78
C SER A 80 1.91 1.65 -15.85
N PRO A 81 0.75 2.24 -16.21
CA PRO A 81 0.73 3.43 -17.06
C PRO A 81 1.47 4.60 -16.43
N LEU A 82 1.51 4.64 -15.09
CA LEU A 82 2.19 5.68 -14.32
C LEU A 82 3.12 5.02 -13.30
N PRO A 83 4.41 4.87 -13.62
CA PRO A 83 5.35 4.25 -12.68
C PRO A 83 5.46 5.04 -11.38
N PHE A 84 5.45 4.33 -10.26
CA PHE A 84 5.58 4.94 -8.95
C PHE A 84 6.20 3.99 -7.95
N ASN A 85 6.57 4.52 -6.77
CA ASN A 85 7.00 3.72 -5.64
C ASN A 85 5.99 3.88 -4.51
N LEU A 86 5.79 2.80 -3.76
CA LEU A 86 4.94 2.78 -2.58
C LEU A 86 5.77 2.38 -1.37
N TRP A 87 5.68 3.14 -0.30
CA TRP A 87 6.34 2.81 0.96
C TRP A 87 5.30 2.52 2.03
N ILE A 88 5.44 1.41 2.73
CA ILE A 88 4.69 1.13 3.95
C ILE A 88 5.65 1.40 5.10
N GLN A 89 5.41 2.47 5.83
CA GLN A 89 6.26 2.92 6.94
C GLN A 89 5.63 2.50 8.27
N ILE A 90 6.42 1.86 9.12
CA ILE A 90 5.95 1.34 10.41
C ILE A 90 6.82 1.96 11.51
N LEU A 91 6.16 2.57 12.50
CA LEU A 91 6.86 3.22 13.62
C LEU A 91 6.31 2.67 14.93
N PRO A 92 7.17 2.27 15.89
CA PRO A 92 6.69 1.75 17.17
C PRO A 92 6.12 2.86 18.03
N THR A 93 5.02 2.57 18.73
CA THR A 93 4.44 3.46 19.74
C THR A 93 4.43 2.79 21.12
N GLY A 94 4.76 1.48 21.18
CA GLY A 94 4.83 0.69 22.38
C GLY A 94 5.22 -0.73 22.03
N GLU A 95 5.32 -1.61 23.03
CA GLU A 95 5.74 -2.99 22.81
C GLU A 95 4.71 -3.80 22.00
N ALA A 96 3.42 -3.48 22.16
CA ALA A 96 2.34 -4.18 21.49
C ALA A 96 1.52 -3.25 20.60
N GLU A 97 2.07 -2.11 20.24
CA GLU A 97 1.39 -1.14 19.37
C GLU A 97 2.38 -0.49 18.42
N CYS A 98 1.88 -0.10 17.24
CA CYS A 98 2.66 0.69 16.31
C CYS A 98 1.73 1.59 15.50
N LYS A 99 2.32 2.47 14.70
CA LYS A 99 1.58 3.28 13.75
C LYS A 99 2.14 3.04 12.36
N MET A 100 1.28 3.17 11.36
CA MET A 100 1.60 2.89 9.97
C MET A 100 1.16 4.04 9.10
N LYS A 101 1.95 4.34 8.09
CA LYS A 101 1.62 5.33 7.07
C LYS A 101 2.03 4.79 5.70
N LEU A 102 1.21 5.03 4.69
CA LEU A 102 1.53 4.69 3.31
C LEU A 102 1.91 5.95 2.55
N THR A 103 2.92 5.85 1.70
CA THR A 103 3.39 6.96 0.87
C THR A 103 3.58 6.47 -0.56
N ILE A 104 3.05 7.21 -1.53
CA ILE A 104 3.30 6.99 -2.95
C ILE A 104 4.14 8.15 -3.48
N GLY A 105 5.25 7.84 -4.15
CA GLY A 105 6.07 8.85 -4.81
C GLY A 105 6.11 8.61 -6.31
N MET A 106 5.86 9.64 -7.13
CA MET A 106 5.87 9.52 -8.57
C MET A 106 6.23 10.85 -9.25
N GLU A 107 6.69 10.72 -10.50
CA GLU A 107 6.95 11.88 -11.35
C GLU A 107 5.70 12.15 -12.18
N LEU A 108 5.12 13.34 -12.02
CA LEU A 108 3.93 13.77 -12.74
C LEU A 108 4.07 15.21 -13.18
N ASN A 109 3.56 15.53 -14.39
CA ASN A 109 3.38 16.91 -14.77
C ASN A 109 2.10 17.46 -14.09
N PRO A 110 1.89 18.80 -14.03
CA PRO A 110 0.73 19.37 -13.33
C PRO A 110 -0.61 18.90 -13.88
N PHE A 111 -0.70 18.63 -15.18
CA PHE A 111 -1.93 18.16 -15.81
C PHE A 111 -2.28 16.74 -15.31
N MET A 112 -1.31 15.84 -15.33
CA MET A 112 -1.52 14.46 -14.86
C MET A 112 -1.77 14.42 -13.36
N LYS A 113 -1.11 15.27 -12.59
CA LYS A 113 -1.35 15.37 -11.16
C LYS A 113 -2.81 15.69 -10.86
N ALA A 114 -3.37 16.69 -11.56
CA ALA A 114 -4.77 17.07 -11.38
C ALA A 114 -5.73 15.91 -11.70
N MET A 115 -5.36 15.08 -12.68
CA MET A 115 -6.19 13.95 -13.13
C MET A 115 -6.21 12.78 -12.15
N VAL A 116 -5.06 12.47 -11.55
CA VAL A 116 -4.91 11.25 -10.73
C VAL A 116 -4.84 11.51 -9.22
N GLN A 117 -4.69 12.76 -8.81
CA GLN A 117 -4.49 13.11 -7.40
C GLN A 117 -5.59 12.55 -6.50
N LYS A 118 -6.85 12.81 -6.85
CA LYS A 118 -7.98 12.39 -6.02
C LYS A 118 -8.15 10.87 -5.97
N PRO A 119 -8.16 10.14 -7.11
CA PRO A 119 -8.25 8.69 -7.08
C PRO A 119 -7.11 8.03 -6.32
N LEU A 120 -5.88 8.51 -6.49
CA LEU A 120 -4.72 7.94 -5.81
C LEU A 120 -4.78 8.20 -4.30
N GLN A 121 -5.16 9.42 -3.90
CA GLN A 121 -5.26 9.76 -2.47
C GLN A 121 -6.34 8.93 -1.79
N GLU A 122 -7.50 8.80 -2.41
CA GLU A 122 -8.59 8.00 -1.86
C GLU A 122 -8.25 6.51 -1.80
N GLY A 123 -7.62 5.99 -2.85
CA GLY A 123 -7.19 4.59 -2.87
C GLY A 123 -6.16 4.29 -1.80
N LEU A 124 -5.22 5.20 -1.60
CA LEU A 124 -4.18 5.08 -0.58
C LEU A 124 -4.77 5.07 0.83
N GLU A 125 -5.73 5.96 1.11
CA GLU A 125 -6.42 5.98 2.39
C GLU A 125 -7.19 4.69 2.66
N LYS A 126 -7.89 4.18 1.66
CA LYS A 126 -8.64 2.93 1.79
C LYS A 126 -7.73 1.74 2.01
N MET A 127 -6.59 1.71 1.33
CA MET A 127 -5.59 0.67 1.53
C MET A 127 -5.04 0.74 2.97
N ALA A 128 -4.74 1.94 3.47
CA ALA A 128 -4.26 2.12 4.83
C ALA A 128 -5.30 1.66 5.86
N ASP A 129 -6.57 2.02 5.66
CA ASP A 129 -7.67 1.60 6.54
C ASP A 129 -7.79 0.08 6.56
N MET A 130 -7.69 -0.56 5.41
CA MET A 130 -7.79 -2.00 5.29
C MET A 130 -6.64 -2.70 5.97
N LEU A 131 -5.42 -2.23 5.78
CA LEU A 131 -4.24 -2.80 6.43
C LEU A 131 -4.30 -2.63 7.94
N ALA A 132 -4.92 -1.55 8.43
CA ALA A 132 -5.09 -1.33 9.86
C ALA A 132 -6.12 -2.29 10.48
N LEU A 133 -6.99 -2.90 9.69
CA LEU A 133 -8.00 -3.84 10.15
C LEU A 133 -7.51 -5.29 10.19
N ILE A 134 -6.33 -5.57 9.65
CA ILE A 134 -5.76 -6.92 9.68
C ILE A 134 -5.41 -7.29 11.11
N GLN A 135 -5.67 -8.53 11.48
CA GLN A 135 -5.26 -9.07 12.77
C GLN A 135 -3.83 -9.60 12.64
N TYR A 136 -2.94 -8.91 13.26
CA TYR A 136 -1.50 -9.23 13.19
C TYR A 136 -1.04 -10.18 14.29
#